data_3e573963a2152df01d609044fba0702d
#
_entry.id   3e573963a2152df01d609044fba0702d
#
_cell.length_a   1.000
_cell.length_b   1.000
_cell.length_c   1.000
_cell.angle_alpha   90.00
_cell.angle_beta   90.00
_cell.angle_gamma   90.00
#
_symmetry.space_group_name_H-M   'P 1'
#
loop_
_entity.id
_entity.type
_entity.pdbx_description
1 polymer ?
#
loop_
_entity_poly.entity_id
_entity_poly.type
_entity_poly.pdbx_seq_one_letter_code
_entity_poly.pdbx_strand_id
1 'polypeptide(L)'
;MNEPKKKFKLVTDTQARMILPNTLTLIGVCVGLSSINFALNQRYEIAIIAILFAAIIDGLDGRIARLIRGTSKVGKELDSLTDVISFGVAPAFIMYFWTLNTLGKIGWLLSLIYVVCVALRLARFNISSGGDVSWKDNFFQGVPSPAGGILVLTPLVLDLSGVNLFNINFEIFTPYIFILVSILLISKVPTYSMKKIVVPRSTTVFLLFSIVLLFGLLLVFTFEVIVISCMAVSYTHLTLPTILLV
;
A
#
# COMPACT_ATOMS: atom_id res chain seq x y z
N MET A 1 -33.91 29.24 -41.98
CA MET A 1 -33.89 29.02 -40.50
C MET A 1 -33.05 27.78 -40.25
N ASN A 2 -31.81 27.97 -39.84
CA ASN A 2 -30.91 26.85 -39.46
C ASN A 2 -31.04 26.62 -37.95
N GLU A 3 -31.66 25.53 -37.54
CA GLU A 3 -31.64 25.11 -36.13
C GLU A 3 -30.21 24.74 -35.73
N PRO A 4 -29.71 25.20 -34.55
CA PRO A 4 -28.40 24.80 -34.09
C PRO A 4 -28.46 23.33 -33.63
N LYS A 5 -27.71 22.46 -34.32
CA LYS A 5 -27.48 21.07 -33.89
C LYS A 5 -27.00 21.07 -32.43
N LYS A 6 -27.83 20.62 -31.50
CA LYS A 6 -27.45 20.30 -30.10
C LYS A 6 -26.29 19.34 -30.16
N LYS A 7 -25.07 19.84 -29.96
CA LYS A 7 -23.92 18.99 -29.64
C LYS A 7 -24.23 18.28 -28.34
N PHE A 8 -24.40 16.97 -28.38
CA PHE A 8 -24.43 16.12 -27.22
C PHE A 8 -23.12 16.36 -26.46
N LYS A 9 -23.14 17.22 -25.43
CA LYS A 9 -22.03 17.35 -24.50
C LYS A 9 -22.06 16.10 -23.62
N LEU A 10 -21.27 15.11 -24.02
CA LEU A 10 -20.90 14.04 -23.14
C LEU A 10 -20.31 14.68 -21.87
N VAL A 11 -21.09 14.65 -20.80
CA VAL A 11 -20.75 15.01 -19.41
C VAL A 11 -19.86 16.25 -19.29
N THR A 12 -20.38 17.29 -18.69
CA THR A 12 -19.67 18.54 -18.38
C THR A 12 -18.56 18.24 -17.37
N ASP A 13 -17.51 18.00 -17.88
CA ASP A 13 -16.07 18.08 -17.77
C ASP A 13 -15.40 17.99 -16.39
N THR A 14 -15.83 18.58 -15.34
CA THR A 14 -15.10 18.53 -14.05
C THR A 14 -15.60 17.43 -13.11
N GLN A 15 -16.89 17.20 -13.07
CA GLN A 15 -17.47 16.16 -12.20
C GLN A 15 -17.14 14.75 -12.71
N ALA A 16 -17.19 14.52 -14.02
CA ALA A 16 -16.86 13.22 -14.62
C ALA A 16 -15.38 12.84 -14.41
N ARG A 17 -14.48 13.82 -14.43
CA ARG A 17 -13.05 13.59 -14.18
C ARG A 17 -12.75 13.18 -12.74
N MET A 18 -13.62 13.52 -11.79
CA MET A 18 -13.48 13.10 -10.40
C MET A 18 -14.10 11.71 -10.13
N ILE A 19 -15.10 11.30 -10.92
CA ILE A 19 -15.82 10.04 -10.72
C ILE A 19 -14.87 8.84 -10.95
N LEU A 20 -14.08 8.86 -12.01
CA LEU A 20 -13.25 7.72 -12.40
C LEU A 20 -12.20 7.36 -11.32
N PRO A 21 -11.36 8.28 -10.79
CA PRO A 21 -10.43 7.94 -9.71
C PRO A 21 -11.17 7.46 -8.46
N ASN A 22 -12.23 8.18 -8.04
CA ASN A 22 -12.98 7.81 -6.84
C ASN A 22 -13.61 6.41 -6.95
N THR A 23 -14.05 6.02 -8.15
CA THR A 23 -14.58 4.66 -8.38
C THR A 23 -13.48 3.61 -8.25
N LEU A 24 -12.26 3.89 -8.76
CA LEU A 24 -11.12 2.99 -8.59
C LEU A 24 -10.75 2.84 -7.11
N THR A 25 -10.72 3.93 -6.37
CA THR A 25 -10.47 3.91 -4.92
C THR A 25 -11.52 3.05 -4.19
N LEU A 26 -12.81 3.19 -4.53
CA LEU A 26 -13.88 2.34 -3.96
C LEU A 26 -13.72 0.86 -4.33
N ILE A 27 -13.28 0.54 -5.55
CA ILE A 27 -12.94 -0.84 -5.94
C ILE A 27 -11.80 -1.37 -5.06
N GLY A 28 -10.77 -0.53 -4.78
CA GLY A 28 -9.69 -0.86 -3.85
C GLY A 28 -10.19 -1.26 -2.46
N VAL A 29 -11.16 -0.50 -1.90
CA VAL A 29 -11.81 -0.85 -0.62
C VAL A 29 -12.49 -2.21 -0.70
N CYS A 30 -13.28 -2.46 -1.75
CA CYS A 30 -13.99 -3.73 -1.93
C CYS A 30 -13.02 -4.92 -1.98
N VAL A 31 -11.89 -4.76 -2.68
CA VAL A 31 -10.84 -5.78 -2.76
C VAL A 31 -10.17 -5.98 -1.40
N GLY A 32 -9.81 -4.88 -0.71
CA GLY A 32 -9.23 -4.92 0.63
C GLY A 32 -10.13 -5.63 1.64
N LEU A 33 -11.43 -5.31 1.66
CA LEU A 33 -12.40 -6.00 2.52
C LEU A 33 -12.59 -7.47 2.12
N SER A 34 -12.58 -7.78 0.81
CA SER A 34 -12.69 -9.16 0.34
C SER A 34 -11.51 -10.01 0.79
N SER A 35 -10.32 -9.44 0.98
CA SER A 35 -9.15 -10.15 1.50
C SER A 35 -9.39 -10.69 2.92
N ILE A 36 -10.13 -9.96 3.76
CA ILE A 36 -10.53 -10.41 5.10
C ILE A 36 -11.41 -11.65 5.01
N ASN A 37 -12.38 -11.64 4.08
CA ASN A 37 -13.26 -12.80 3.87
C ASN A 37 -12.48 -14.03 3.39
N PHE A 38 -11.48 -13.85 2.52
CA PHE A 38 -10.61 -14.96 2.12
C PHE A 38 -9.80 -15.50 3.31
N ALA A 39 -9.28 -14.64 4.17
CA ALA A 39 -8.56 -15.05 5.38
C ALA A 39 -9.47 -15.80 6.37
N LEU A 40 -10.71 -15.37 6.57
CA LEU A 40 -11.72 -16.08 7.37
C LEU A 40 -11.97 -17.49 6.86
N ASN A 41 -11.91 -17.69 5.56
CA ASN A 41 -12.03 -19.00 4.91
C ASN A 41 -10.70 -19.76 4.80
N GLN A 42 -9.65 -19.32 5.53
CA GLN A 42 -8.30 -19.91 5.54
C GLN A 42 -7.60 -19.92 4.17
N ARG A 43 -8.05 -19.09 3.23
CA ARG A 43 -7.43 -18.91 1.91
C ARG A 43 -6.43 -17.76 1.96
N TYR A 44 -5.37 -17.93 2.72
CA TYR A 44 -4.39 -16.86 2.98
C TYR A 44 -3.64 -16.42 1.72
N GLU A 45 -3.36 -17.33 0.80
CA GLU A 45 -2.75 -17.02 -0.50
C GLU A 45 -3.55 -15.98 -1.29
N ILE A 46 -4.87 -16.23 -1.42
CA ILE A 46 -5.77 -15.32 -2.15
C ILE A 46 -5.93 -14.01 -1.38
N ALA A 47 -5.93 -14.05 -0.04
CA ALA A 47 -5.99 -12.85 0.78
C ALA A 47 -4.78 -11.92 0.54
N ILE A 48 -3.56 -12.47 0.46
CA ILE A 48 -2.34 -11.70 0.15
C ILE A 48 -2.43 -11.12 -1.25
N ILE A 49 -2.80 -11.94 -2.26
CA ILE A 49 -2.94 -11.48 -3.64
C ILE A 49 -3.96 -10.33 -3.73
N ALA A 50 -5.06 -10.40 -2.98
CA ALA A 50 -6.07 -9.34 -2.93
C ALA A 50 -5.49 -8.03 -2.35
N ILE A 51 -4.69 -8.10 -1.28
CA ILE A 51 -4.01 -6.91 -0.72
C ILE A 51 -3.02 -6.31 -1.72
N LEU A 52 -2.23 -7.13 -2.42
CA LEU A 52 -1.31 -6.65 -3.46
C LEU A 52 -2.07 -6.00 -4.62
N PHE A 53 -3.20 -6.58 -5.01
CA PHE A 53 -4.05 -6.01 -6.04
C PHE A 53 -4.67 -4.68 -5.60
N ALA A 54 -5.12 -4.57 -4.33
CA ALA A 54 -5.55 -3.30 -3.74
C ALA A 54 -4.44 -2.25 -3.79
N ALA A 55 -3.18 -2.61 -3.49
CA ALA A 55 -2.04 -1.70 -3.57
C ALA A 55 -1.74 -1.21 -4.99
N ILE A 56 -1.95 -2.06 -6.00
CA ILE A 56 -1.83 -1.67 -7.41
C ILE A 56 -2.92 -0.68 -7.79
N ILE A 57 -4.17 -0.94 -7.39
CA ILE A 57 -5.31 -0.04 -7.66
C ILE A 57 -5.06 1.33 -7.03
N ASP A 58 -4.64 1.37 -5.76
CA ASP A 58 -4.29 2.57 -5.02
C ASP A 58 -3.18 3.39 -5.73
N GLY A 59 -2.13 2.72 -6.19
CA GLY A 59 -1.09 3.38 -6.97
C GLY A 59 -1.56 3.91 -8.33
N LEU A 60 -2.61 3.32 -8.91
CA LEU A 60 -3.17 3.72 -10.19
C LEU A 60 -4.15 4.89 -10.05
N ASP A 61 -5.06 4.88 -9.07
CA ASP A 61 -6.09 5.92 -8.91
C ASP A 61 -5.46 7.29 -8.65
N GLY A 62 -4.44 7.35 -7.80
CA GLY A 62 -3.68 8.58 -7.55
C GLY A 62 -2.92 9.09 -8.80
N ARG A 63 -2.44 8.19 -9.68
CA ARG A 63 -1.81 8.57 -10.95
C ARG A 63 -2.84 9.06 -11.96
N ILE A 64 -3.95 8.35 -12.09
CA ILE A 64 -5.06 8.69 -12.97
C ILE A 64 -5.64 10.05 -12.57
N ALA A 65 -5.92 10.27 -11.28
CA ALA A 65 -6.44 11.55 -10.78
C ALA A 65 -5.55 12.74 -11.18
N ARG A 66 -4.23 12.58 -11.12
CA ARG A 66 -3.26 13.61 -11.55
C ARG A 66 -3.24 13.80 -13.06
N LEU A 67 -3.28 12.72 -13.84
CA LEU A 67 -3.25 12.77 -15.31
C LEU A 67 -4.47 13.49 -15.89
N ILE A 68 -5.67 13.22 -15.37
CA ILE A 68 -6.91 13.81 -15.85
C ILE A 68 -7.26 15.13 -15.15
N ARG A 69 -6.39 15.62 -14.25
CA ARG A 69 -6.62 16.81 -13.41
C ARG A 69 -7.94 16.72 -12.64
N GLY A 70 -8.28 15.52 -12.18
CA GLY A 70 -9.53 15.19 -11.48
C GLY A 70 -9.35 15.10 -9.95
N THR A 71 -8.34 15.74 -9.39
CA THR A 71 -8.09 15.75 -7.94
C THR A 71 -9.16 16.56 -7.22
N SER A 72 -9.76 15.99 -6.16
CA SER A 72 -10.74 16.64 -5.31
C SER A 72 -10.39 16.46 -3.83
N LYS A 73 -10.89 17.36 -2.98
CA LYS A 73 -10.73 17.20 -1.51
C LYS A 73 -11.38 15.90 -1.03
N VAL A 74 -12.58 15.60 -1.53
CA VAL A 74 -13.29 14.36 -1.19
C VAL A 74 -12.51 13.12 -1.65
N GLY A 75 -11.92 13.15 -2.87
CA GLY A 75 -11.10 12.05 -3.38
C GLY A 75 -9.87 11.80 -2.50
N LYS A 76 -9.21 12.86 -1.99
CA LYS A 76 -8.06 12.72 -1.09
C LYS A 76 -8.44 12.09 0.26
N GLU A 77 -9.57 12.46 0.83
CA GLU A 77 -10.06 11.86 2.08
C GLU A 77 -10.50 10.41 1.86
N LEU A 78 -11.15 10.13 0.73
CA LEU A 78 -11.56 8.78 0.35
C LEU A 78 -10.35 7.85 0.17
N ASP A 79 -9.30 8.31 -0.49
CA ASP A 79 -8.00 7.64 -0.64
C ASP A 79 -7.40 7.26 0.73
N SER A 80 -7.36 8.22 1.66
CA SER A 80 -6.86 7.97 3.01
C SER A 80 -7.71 6.96 3.79
N LEU A 81 -9.04 6.99 3.64
CA LEU A 81 -9.92 6.00 4.27
C LEU A 81 -9.70 4.60 3.66
N THR A 82 -9.52 4.52 2.35
CA THR A 82 -9.19 3.29 1.64
C THR A 82 -7.87 2.70 2.15
N ASP A 83 -6.85 3.54 2.31
CA ASP A 83 -5.54 3.15 2.85
C ASP A 83 -5.66 2.52 4.24
N VAL A 84 -6.43 3.14 5.15
CA VAL A 84 -6.65 2.59 6.50
C VAL A 84 -7.29 1.21 6.43
N ILE A 85 -8.28 1.03 5.55
CA ILE A 85 -9.00 -0.24 5.43
C ILE A 85 -8.11 -1.30 4.77
N SER A 86 -7.53 -0.99 3.61
CA SER A 86 -6.81 -1.98 2.79
C SER A 86 -5.42 -2.33 3.33
N PHE A 87 -4.73 -1.38 3.98
CA PHE A 87 -3.35 -1.57 4.47
C PHE A 87 -3.23 -1.50 5.99
N GLY A 88 -4.27 -1.09 6.70
CA GLY A 88 -4.36 -1.15 8.15
C GLY A 88 -5.22 -2.32 8.61
N VAL A 89 -6.52 -2.22 8.39
CA VAL A 89 -7.49 -3.18 8.93
C VAL A 89 -7.33 -4.57 8.30
N ALA A 90 -7.27 -4.67 6.98
CA ALA A 90 -7.24 -5.95 6.29
C ALA A 90 -5.99 -6.78 6.63
N PRO A 91 -4.75 -6.27 6.57
CA PRO A 91 -3.56 -7.01 7.00
C PRO A 91 -3.61 -7.40 8.48
N ALA A 92 -4.12 -6.52 9.36
CA ALA A 92 -4.25 -6.83 10.77
C ALA A 92 -5.17 -8.03 11.02
N PHE A 93 -6.33 -8.07 10.34
CA PHE A 93 -7.27 -9.19 10.45
C PHE A 93 -6.72 -10.49 9.84
N ILE A 94 -6.07 -10.42 8.67
CA ILE A 94 -5.42 -11.58 8.05
C ILE A 94 -4.43 -12.22 9.00
N MET A 95 -3.55 -11.43 9.60
CA MET A 95 -2.53 -11.91 10.52
C MET A 95 -3.13 -12.36 11.87
N TYR A 96 -4.21 -11.71 12.31
CA TYR A 96 -4.94 -12.15 13.49
C TYR A 96 -5.53 -13.55 13.30
N PHE A 97 -6.20 -13.80 12.19
CA PHE A 97 -6.78 -15.11 11.91
C PHE A 97 -5.73 -16.18 11.63
N TRP A 98 -4.59 -15.81 11.05
CA TRP A 98 -3.52 -16.76 10.76
C TRP A 98 -2.78 -17.21 12.03
N THR A 99 -2.32 -16.28 12.87
CA THR A 99 -1.45 -16.67 14.01
C THR A 99 -1.67 -15.87 15.30
N LEU A 100 -2.03 -14.58 15.26
CA LEU A 100 -2.10 -13.76 16.47
C LEU A 100 -3.25 -14.15 17.41
N ASN A 101 -4.26 -14.86 16.94
CA ASN A 101 -5.37 -15.38 17.76
C ASN A 101 -4.87 -16.37 18.82
N THR A 102 -3.74 -17.07 18.61
CA THR A 102 -3.13 -17.96 19.60
C THR A 102 -2.71 -17.23 20.88
N LEU A 103 -2.38 -15.94 20.75
CA LEU A 103 -2.03 -15.05 21.88
C LEU A 103 -3.29 -14.47 22.61
N GLY A 104 -4.49 -14.82 22.17
CA GLY A 104 -5.75 -14.39 22.77
C GLY A 104 -5.88 -12.85 22.78
N LYS A 105 -6.11 -12.27 23.98
CA LYS A 105 -6.33 -10.82 24.14
C LYS A 105 -5.14 -9.97 23.70
N ILE A 106 -3.93 -10.48 23.87
CA ILE A 106 -2.69 -9.75 23.48
C ILE A 106 -2.59 -9.65 21.97
N GLY A 107 -2.89 -10.73 21.23
CA GLY A 107 -2.90 -10.70 19.77
C GLY A 107 -3.91 -9.71 19.18
N TRP A 108 -5.10 -9.63 19.81
CA TRP A 108 -6.10 -8.64 19.44
C TRP A 108 -5.62 -7.20 19.70
N LEU A 109 -5.02 -6.96 20.87
CA LEU A 109 -4.46 -5.66 21.22
C LEU A 109 -3.38 -5.20 20.23
N LEU A 110 -2.47 -6.11 19.83
CA LEU A 110 -1.44 -5.81 18.83
C LEU A 110 -2.04 -5.42 17.48
N SER A 111 -3.08 -6.15 17.04
CA SER A 111 -3.81 -5.83 15.80
C SER A 111 -4.44 -4.43 15.86
N LEU A 112 -5.07 -4.08 17.00
CA LEU A 112 -5.65 -2.74 17.20
C LEU A 112 -4.58 -1.64 17.21
N ILE A 113 -3.47 -1.84 17.91
CA ILE A 113 -2.35 -0.87 17.95
C ILE A 113 -1.85 -0.61 16.54
N TYR A 114 -1.64 -1.64 15.73
CA TYR A 114 -1.18 -1.49 14.36
C TYR A 114 -2.16 -0.64 13.53
N VAL A 115 -3.47 -0.93 13.57
CA VAL A 115 -4.49 -0.16 12.83
C VAL A 115 -4.49 1.30 13.26
N VAL A 116 -4.42 1.57 14.57
CA VAL A 116 -4.33 2.94 15.11
C VAL A 116 -3.08 3.66 14.62
N CYS A 117 -1.92 2.95 14.56
CA CYS A 117 -0.68 3.52 14.03
C CYS A 117 -0.79 3.91 12.56
N VAL A 118 -1.44 3.07 11.74
CA VAL A 118 -1.71 3.39 10.32
C VAL A 118 -2.61 4.62 10.20
N ALA A 119 -3.71 4.68 10.97
CA ALA A 119 -4.63 5.81 10.96
C ALA A 119 -3.95 7.11 11.39
N LEU A 120 -3.17 7.10 12.48
CA LEU A 120 -2.43 8.27 12.96
C LEU A 120 -1.39 8.75 11.94
N ARG A 121 -0.71 7.82 11.26
CA ARG A 121 0.23 8.15 10.19
C ARG A 121 -0.46 8.91 9.06
N LEU A 122 -1.59 8.40 8.57
CA LEU A 122 -2.36 9.02 7.49
C LEU A 122 -2.91 10.38 7.89
N ALA A 123 -3.42 10.51 9.12
CA ALA A 123 -3.87 11.79 9.65
C ALA A 123 -2.74 12.83 9.65
N ARG A 124 -1.52 12.46 10.10
CA ARG A 124 -0.35 13.36 10.05
C ARG A 124 0.01 13.74 8.62
N PHE A 125 0.01 12.79 7.69
CA PHE A 125 0.31 13.05 6.29
C PHE A 125 -0.68 14.05 5.67
N ASN A 126 -1.98 13.92 5.97
CA ASN A 126 -3.00 14.82 5.46
C ASN A 126 -2.84 16.26 5.97
N ILE A 127 -2.48 16.43 7.24
CA ILE A 127 -2.22 17.75 7.84
C ILE A 127 -0.98 18.38 7.21
N SER A 128 0.12 17.62 7.07
CA SER A 128 1.37 18.16 6.54
C SER A 128 1.33 18.51 5.05
N SER A 129 0.44 17.90 4.27
CA SER A 129 0.30 18.19 2.83
C SER A 129 -0.51 19.47 2.53
N GLY A 130 -0.96 20.22 3.51
CA GLY A 130 -1.70 21.48 3.36
C GLY A 130 -0.88 22.76 3.57
N GLY A 131 0.41 22.68 3.89
CA GLY A 131 1.32 23.83 4.14
C GLY A 131 2.17 24.21 2.93
N ASP A 132 2.87 25.36 3.05
CA ASP A 132 3.75 25.90 2.01
C ASP A 132 4.88 24.95 1.63
N VAL A 133 5.20 24.92 0.33
CA VAL A 133 6.24 24.07 -0.28
C VAL A 133 7.60 24.36 0.35
N SER A 134 8.11 23.46 1.17
CA SER A 134 9.45 23.52 1.76
C SER A 134 10.34 22.43 1.14
N TRP A 135 11.69 22.61 1.17
CA TRP A 135 12.65 21.58 0.77
C TRP A 135 12.45 20.23 1.47
N LYS A 136 11.74 20.22 2.61
CA LYS A 136 11.32 19.03 3.37
C LYS A 136 10.32 18.15 2.64
N ASP A 137 9.65 18.64 1.59
CA ASP A 137 8.67 17.88 0.78
C ASP A 137 9.30 16.78 -0.08
N ASN A 138 10.63 16.68 -0.10
CA ASN A 138 11.35 15.63 -0.80
C ASN A 138 11.42 14.31 -0.02
N PHE A 139 11.04 14.32 1.26
CA PHE A 139 11.11 13.16 2.14
C PHE A 139 9.73 12.86 2.71
N PHE A 140 9.33 11.58 2.65
CA PHE A 140 8.18 11.10 3.42
C PHE A 140 8.59 10.95 4.88
N GLN A 141 7.71 11.30 5.81
CA GLN A 141 7.90 11.02 7.23
C GLN A 141 7.28 9.64 7.53
N GLY A 142 8.09 8.67 7.91
CA GLY A 142 7.69 7.31 8.23
C GLY A 142 7.45 6.42 6.98
N VAL A 143 7.18 5.12 7.23
CA VAL A 143 6.93 4.13 6.18
C VAL A 143 5.57 4.38 5.52
N PRO A 144 5.42 4.32 4.17
CA PRO A 144 4.12 4.41 3.48
C PRO A 144 3.11 3.34 3.95
N SER A 145 1.79 3.65 3.99
CA SER A 145 0.76 2.69 4.45
C SER A 145 0.77 1.38 3.66
N PRO A 146 0.85 1.38 2.31
CA PRO A 146 0.93 0.13 1.55
C PRO A 146 2.17 -0.70 1.92
N ALA A 147 3.32 -0.05 2.11
CA ALA A 147 4.55 -0.74 2.53
C ALA A 147 4.42 -1.32 3.95
N GLY A 148 3.79 -0.60 4.88
CA GLY A 148 3.48 -1.09 6.22
C GLY A 148 2.60 -2.34 6.19
N GLY A 149 1.54 -2.33 5.36
CA GLY A 149 0.66 -3.49 5.16
C GLY A 149 1.40 -4.73 4.64
N ILE A 150 2.28 -4.54 3.64
CA ILE A 150 3.10 -5.62 3.08
C ILE A 150 4.10 -6.13 4.11
N LEU A 151 4.77 -5.24 4.87
CA LEU A 151 5.74 -5.63 5.90
C LEU A 151 5.10 -6.47 7.01
N VAL A 152 3.89 -6.14 7.43
CA VAL A 152 3.16 -6.91 8.45
C VAL A 152 2.78 -8.31 7.92
N LEU A 153 2.50 -8.46 6.62
CA LEU A 153 2.19 -9.75 6.00
C LEU A 153 3.44 -10.59 5.70
N THR A 154 4.67 -10.06 5.86
CA THR A 154 5.91 -10.77 5.55
C THR A 154 6.04 -12.14 6.23
N PRO A 155 5.70 -12.33 7.52
CA PRO A 155 5.77 -13.66 8.15
C PRO A 155 4.88 -14.70 7.46
N LEU A 156 3.67 -14.30 7.10
CA LEU A 156 2.72 -15.18 6.39
C LEU A 156 3.22 -15.52 4.99
N VAL A 157 3.79 -14.55 4.27
CA VAL A 157 4.36 -14.76 2.93
C VAL A 157 5.55 -15.71 2.99
N LEU A 158 6.41 -15.60 4.03
CA LEU A 158 7.53 -16.52 4.27
C LEU A 158 7.06 -17.94 4.54
N ASP A 159 6.02 -18.10 5.34
CA ASP A 159 5.43 -19.42 5.63
C ASP A 159 4.90 -20.08 4.36
N LEU A 160 4.12 -19.34 3.56
CA LEU A 160 3.52 -19.84 2.31
C LEU A 160 4.55 -20.11 1.21
N SER A 161 5.71 -19.44 1.24
CA SER A 161 6.79 -19.71 0.28
C SER A 161 7.52 -21.03 0.51
N GLY A 162 7.31 -21.66 1.67
CA GLY A 162 8.02 -22.89 2.05
C GLY A 162 9.53 -22.71 2.24
N VAL A 163 10.03 -21.50 2.22
CA VAL A 163 11.45 -21.17 2.41
C VAL A 163 11.79 -21.25 3.89
N ASN A 164 12.16 -22.44 4.34
CA ASN A 164 12.60 -22.70 5.72
C ASN A 164 14.05 -22.21 5.95
N LEU A 165 14.25 -20.89 5.90
CA LEU A 165 15.59 -20.31 6.09
C LEU A 165 16.17 -20.49 7.51
N PHE A 166 15.33 -20.66 8.56
CA PHE A 166 15.81 -20.64 9.96
C PHE A 166 14.94 -21.39 10.99
N ASN A 167 14.14 -22.40 10.67
CA ASN A 167 13.21 -23.00 11.65
C ASN A 167 12.47 -21.96 12.51
N ILE A 168 11.96 -20.90 11.89
CA ILE A 168 11.37 -19.75 12.57
C ILE A 168 10.03 -20.18 13.18
N ASN A 169 9.86 -19.98 14.49
CA ASN A 169 8.57 -20.10 15.12
C ASN A 169 7.75 -18.82 14.82
N PHE A 170 6.83 -18.89 13.87
CA PHE A 170 6.01 -17.74 13.43
C PHE A 170 5.11 -17.19 14.54
N GLU A 171 4.68 -18.02 15.50
CA GLU A 171 3.86 -17.56 16.63
C GLU A 171 4.62 -16.56 17.50
N ILE A 172 5.93 -16.78 17.67
CA ILE A 172 6.80 -15.89 18.46
C ILE A 172 7.25 -14.69 17.59
N PHE A 173 7.56 -14.92 16.33
CA PHE A 173 8.14 -13.91 15.45
C PHE A 173 7.13 -12.82 15.03
N THR A 174 5.88 -13.20 14.73
CA THR A 174 4.85 -12.29 14.24
C THR A 174 4.54 -11.10 15.17
N PRO A 175 4.38 -11.29 16.50
CA PRO A 175 4.16 -10.17 17.41
C PRO A 175 5.27 -9.12 17.40
N TYR A 176 6.53 -9.54 17.28
CA TYR A 176 7.66 -8.60 17.18
C TYR A 176 7.62 -7.78 15.89
N ILE A 177 7.25 -8.41 14.77
CA ILE A 177 7.05 -7.69 13.50
C ILE A 177 5.93 -6.66 13.63
N PHE A 178 4.80 -7.00 14.27
CA PHE A 178 3.71 -6.05 14.50
C PHE A 178 4.16 -4.82 15.30
N ILE A 179 4.91 -5.04 16.38
CA ILE A 179 5.44 -3.96 17.21
C ILE A 179 6.44 -3.11 16.39
N LEU A 180 7.38 -3.75 15.70
CA LEU A 180 8.39 -3.09 14.89
C LEU A 180 7.75 -2.21 13.81
N VAL A 181 6.83 -2.76 13.03
CA VAL A 181 6.16 -2.03 11.94
C VAL A 181 5.30 -0.90 12.49
N SER A 182 4.61 -1.10 13.62
CA SER A 182 3.84 -0.05 14.29
C SER A 182 4.72 1.13 14.72
N ILE A 183 5.90 0.86 15.27
CA ILE A 183 6.89 1.89 15.62
C ILE A 183 7.39 2.61 14.36
N LEU A 184 7.71 1.88 13.29
CA LEU A 184 8.18 2.44 12.02
C LEU A 184 7.14 3.36 11.37
N LEU A 185 5.85 3.01 11.44
CA LEU A 185 4.75 3.82 10.92
C LEU A 185 4.62 5.18 11.63
N ILE A 186 4.83 5.20 12.96
CA ILE A 186 4.75 6.44 13.76
C ILE A 186 6.05 7.22 13.72
N SER A 187 7.18 6.57 13.44
CA SER A 187 8.49 7.19 13.45
C SER A 187 8.57 8.36 12.45
N LYS A 188 9.40 9.34 12.78
CA LYS A 188 9.69 10.49 11.90
C LYS A 188 10.90 10.24 10.99
N VAL A 189 11.31 8.99 10.82
CA VAL A 189 12.45 8.65 9.96
C VAL A 189 12.15 9.13 8.55
N PRO A 190 12.99 9.99 7.96
CA PRO A 190 12.79 10.45 6.59
C PRO A 190 13.00 9.28 5.63
N THR A 191 11.95 8.87 4.94
CA THR A 191 12.03 7.85 3.89
C THR A 191 12.16 8.52 2.54
N TYR A 192 13.03 7.99 1.68
CA TYR A 192 13.31 8.59 0.38
C TYR A 192 12.08 8.59 -0.53
N SER A 193 11.71 9.78 -1.00
CA SER A 193 10.60 9.94 -1.95
C SER A 193 11.13 9.84 -3.39
N MET A 194 10.73 8.79 -4.12
CA MET A 194 11.07 8.60 -5.54
C MET A 194 10.40 9.60 -6.49
N LYS A 195 9.79 10.68 -5.97
CA LYS A 195 9.01 11.65 -6.78
C LYS A 195 9.82 12.39 -7.84
N LYS A 196 11.14 12.48 -7.72
CA LYS A 196 12.03 13.25 -8.62
C LYS A 196 12.86 12.40 -9.58
N ILE A 197 12.61 11.11 -9.72
CA ILE A 197 13.33 10.31 -10.73
C ILE A 197 12.79 10.70 -12.11
N VAL A 198 13.55 11.55 -12.79
CA VAL A 198 13.34 11.83 -14.22
C VAL A 198 13.92 10.67 -15.00
N VAL A 199 13.06 9.77 -15.47
CA VAL A 199 13.48 8.62 -16.28
C VAL A 199 13.72 9.11 -17.71
N PRO A 200 14.95 9.06 -18.25
CA PRO A 200 15.22 9.41 -19.64
C PRO A 200 14.50 8.43 -20.57
N ARG A 201 14.08 8.92 -21.74
CA ARG A 201 13.28 8.13 -22.71
C ARG A 201 13.93 6.79 -23.11
N SER A 202 15.25 6.71 -23.16
CA SER A 202 15.99 5.49 -23.44
C SER A 202 15.81 4.44 -22.35
N THR A 203 15.70 4.84 -21.09
CA THR A 203 15.53 3.93 -19.93
C THR A 203 14.08 3.46 -19.75
N THR A 204 13.11 4.17 -20.37
CA THR A 204 11.68 3.80 -20.29
C THR A 204 11.41 2.41 -20.85
N VAL A 205 12.10 2.02 -21.95
CA VAL A 205 11.94 0.69 -22.55
C VAL A 205 12.45 -0.40 -21.61
N PHE A 206 13.64 -0.19 -20.98
CA PHE A 206 14.17 -1.11 -19.98
C PHE A 206 13.27 -1.23 -18.76
N LEU A 207 12.70 -0.11 -18.31
CA LEU A 207 11.76 -0.10 -17.17
C LEU A 207 10.49 -0.88 -17.51
N LEU A 208 9.95 -0.70 -18.71
CA LEU A 208 8.77 -1.43 -19.17
C LEU A 208 9.05 -2.93 -19.30
N PHE A 209 10.21 -3.31 -19.85
CA PHE A 209 10.65 -4.70 -19.92
C PHE A 209 10.84 -5.29 -18.52
N SER A 210 11.45 -4.56 -17.58
CA SER A 210 11.63 -4.97 -16.18
C SER A 210 10.29 -5.20 -15.47
N ILE A 211 9.28 -4.36 -15.72
CA ILE A 211 7.92 -4.52 -15.18
C ILE A 211 7.26 -5.79 -15.74
N VAL A 212 7.37 -6.02 -17.05
CA VAL A 212 6.82 -7.23 -17.68
C VAL A 212 7.53 -8.49 -17.18
N LEU A 213 8.85 -8.45 -17.03
CA LEU A 213 9.65 -9.54 -16.47
C LEU A 213 9.27 -9.82 -15.01
N LEU A 214 9.16 -8.77 -14.19
CA LEU A 214 8.73 -8.89 -12.79
C LEU A 214 7.33 -9.50 -12.69
N PHE A 215 6.42 -9.06 -13.55
CA PHE A 215 5.06 -9.61 -13.62
C PHE A 215 5.05 -11.08 -14.06
N GLY A 216 5.88 -11.45 -15.03
CA GLY A 216 6.06 -12.84 -15.44
C GLY A 216 6.65 -13.72 -14.33
N LEU A 217 7.66 -13.23 -13.61
CA LEU A 217 8.21 -13.90 -12.44
C LEU A 217 7.18 -14.04 -11.32
N LEU A 218 6.35 -13.01 -11.09
CA LEU A 218 5.25 -13.05 -10.13
C LEU A 218 4.21 -14.12 -10.46
N LEU A 219 3.95 -14.39 -11.73
CA LEU A 219 3.00 -15.45 -12.15
C LEU A 219 3.55 -16.86 -11.91
N VAL A 220 4.87 -17.05 -12.02
CA VAL A 220 5.52 -18.37 -11.93
C VAL A 220 5.99 -18.65 -10.49
N PHE A 221 6.61 -17.66 -9.86
CA PHE A 221 7.23 -17.76 -8.53
C PHE A 221 6.57 -16.76 -7.56
N THR A 222 5.26 -16.84 -7.40
CA THR A 222 4.45 -15.81 -6.72
C THR A 222 5.01 -15.44 -5.35
N PHE A 223 5.25 -16.41 -4.49
CA PHE A 223 5.63 -16.16 -3.10
C PHE A 223 7.12 -15.82 -2.95
N GLU A 224 8.01 -16.47 -3.70
CA GLU A 224 9.44 -16.16 -3.67
C GLU A 224 9.72 -14.73 -4.16
N VAL A 225 9.05 -14.30 -5.24
CA VAL A 225 9.20 -12.93 -5.77
C VAL A 225 8.62 -11.90 -4.79
N ILE A 226 7.52 -12.22 -4.11
CA ILE A 226 6.96 -11.35 -3.06
C ILE A 226 7.93 -11.23 -1.89
N VAL A 227 8.54 -12.33 -1.42
CA VAL A 227 9.56 -12.33 -0.36
C VAL A 227 10.75 -11.44 -0.75
N ILE A 228 11.29 -11.62 -1.95
CA ILE A 228 12.41 -10.81 -2.46
C ILE A 228 12.00 -9.33 -2.55
N SER A 229 10.79 -9.05 -3.03
CA SER A 229 10.27 -7.69 -3.11
C SER A 229 10.07 -7.05 -1.73
N CYS A 230 9.57 -7.81 -0.74
CA CYS A 230 9.44 -7.37 0.64
C CYS A 230 10.81 -7.07 1.27
N MET A 231 11.79 -7.93 1.04
CA MET A 231 13.17 -7.72 1.49
C MET A 231 13.79 -6.48 0.85
N ALA A 232 13.61 -6.28 -0.46
CA ALA A 232 14.09 -5.10 -1.17
C ALA A 232 13.42 -3.81 -0.67
N VAL A 233 12.10 -3.82 -0.44
CA VAL A 233 11.35 -2.69 0.12
C VAL A 233 11.82 -2.39 1.54
N SER A 234 11.99 -3.43 2.38
CA SER A 234 12.51 -3.27 3.73
C SER A 234 13.92 -2.68 3.73
N TYR A 235 14.81 -3.17 2.85
CA TYR A 235 16.15 -2.64 2.70
C TYR A 235 16.15 -1.19 2.24
N THR A 236 15.39 -0.84 1.22
CA THR A 236 15.34 0.54 0.69
C THR A 236 14.73 1.53 1.68
N HIS A 237 13.72 1.13 2.45
CA HIS A 237 13.06 2.01 3.40
C HIS A 237 13.76 2.10 4.77
N LEU A 238 14.51 1.06 5.18
CA LEU A 238 15.18 1.03 6.48
C LEU A 238 16.65 1.44 6.42
N THR A 239 17.39 1.08 5.36
CA THR A 239 18.84 1.27 5.32
C THR A 239 19.28 2.51 4.55
N LEU A 240 18.61 2.88 3.46
CA LEU A 240 18.98 4.07 2.68
C LEU A 240 18.94 5.38 3.47
N PRO A 241 17.93 5.66 4.32
CA PRO A 241 17.94 6.90 5.09
C PRO A 241 19.03 6.94 6.16
N THR A 242 19.46 5.80 6.72
CA THR A 242 20.54 5.77 7.72
C THR A 242 21.90 6.01 7.13
N ILE A 243 22.15 5.62 5.88
CA ILE A 243 23.42 5.86 5.18
C ILE A 243 23.56 7.32 4.74
N LEU A 244 22.45 8.03 4.49
CA LEU A 244 22.47 9.45 4.08
C LEU A 244 22.51 10.42 5.25
N LEU A 245 22.40 9.96 6.49
CA LEU A 245 22.49 10.76 7.71
C LEU A 245 23.89 10.73 8.37
N VAL A 246 24.84 10.01 7.79
CA VAL A 246 26.27 10.00 8.13
C VAL A 246 27.03 10.79 7.06
#